data_c0f3c1e89a449dbfa46816836aa5ec9e
#
_entry.id   c0f3c1e89a449dbfa46816836aa5ec9e
#
_cell.length_a   1.000
_cell.length_b   1.000
_cell.length_c   1.000
_cell.angle_alpha   90.00
_cell.angle_beta   90.00
_cell.angle_gamma   90.00
#
_symmetry.space_group_name_H-M   'P 1'
#
loop_
_entity.id
_entity.type
_entity.pdbx_description
1 polymer ?
#
loop_
_entity_poly.entity_id
_entity_poly.type
_entity_poly.pdbx_seq_one_letter_code
_entity_poly.pdbx_strand_id
1 'polypeptide(L)'
;MKDKQIFGAIGAFLLAIIAIAIVHVTNPDYNEEVAFKMKPIFFGDTRVADEPANSFTFYVATTNCVHFNILPQKKEFKFDDLLSNDNTPLDVNMYLVYQIQKGKSPILLRNYGENWYETFIEPYFRNKVRELVSTYSPFDLMSNREVLANFDKKLQETMVKYVEELSKKQGEFPITINQVVTDRVMPNSEQLREMNKTAAAIQAKQTQEKRVEMENARAKAENARAIADKAYMNAMNLSPSQFIQLRQWDVIEKKDGANIDVLVGGSEVPMWNIKR
;
A
#
# COMPACT_ATOMS: atom_id res chain seq x y z
N MET A 1 4.40 -81.60 -4.85
CA MET A 1 3.79 -80.52 -5.65
C MET A 1 3.35 -79.34 -4.79
N LYS A 2 2.81 -79.49 -3.60
CA LYS A 2 2.32 -78.46 -2.73
C LYS A 2 3.42 -77.49 -2.25
N ASP A 3 4.62 -77.96 -1.96
CA ASP A 3 5.71 -77.08 -1.45
C ASP A 3 6.21 -76.09 -2.50
N LYS A 4 6.28 -76.45 -3.77
CA LYS A 4 6.67 -75.56 -4.87
C LYS A 4 5.65 -74.41 -5.07
N GLN A 5 4.35 -74.68 -4.82
CA GLN A 5 3.31 -73.70 -4.92
C GLN A 5 3.35 -72.73 -3.72
N ILE A 6 3.68 -73.22 -2.54
CA ILE A 6 3.82 -72.39 -1.32
C ILE A 6 5.05 -71.49 -1.45
N PHE A 7 6.19 -71.98 -1.94
CA PHE A 7 7.37 -71.13 -2.16
C PHE A 7 7.11 -70.09 -3.27
N GLY A 8 6.36 -70.45 -4.31
CA GLY A 8 5.96 -69.49 -5.32
C GLY A 8 5.05 -68.40 -4.80
N ALA A 9 4.08 -68.73 -3.93
CA ALA A 9 3.19 -67.76 -3.33
C ALA A 9 3.92 -66.82 -2.34
N ILE A 10 4.87 -67.33 -1.54
CA ILE A 10 5.72 -66.54 -0.67
C ILE A 10 6.60 -65.60 -1.47
N GLY A 11 7.21 -66.07 -2.58
CA GLY A 11 8.02 -65.26 -3.47
C GLY A 11 7.22 -64.13 -4.11
N ALA A 12 5.98 -64.42 -4.60
CA ALA A 12 5.11 -63.43 -5.16
C ALA A 12 4.65 -62.37 -4.16
N PHE A 13 4.36 -62.82 -2.90
CA PHE A 13 4.01 -61.90 -1.80
C PHE A 13 5.14 -60.98 -1.39
N LEU A 14 6.37 -61.49 -1.31
CA LEU A 14 7.57 -60.70 -1.08
C LEU A 14 7.85 -59.69 -2.18
N LEU A 15 7.69 -60.09 -3.45
CA LEU A 15 7.80 -59.17 -4.59
C LEU A 15 6.74 -58.07 -4.57
N ALA A 16 5.51 -58.40 -4.17
CA ALA A 16 4.44 -57.43 -4.01
C ALA A 16 4.74 -56.41 -2.91
N ILE A 17 5.26 -56.86 -1.76
CA ILE A 17 5.70 -55.98 -0.66
C ILE A 17 6.83 -55.07 -1.10
N ILE A 18 7.82 -55.59 -1.81
CA ILE A 18 8.93 -54.81 -2.36
C ILE A 18 8.39 -53.76 -3.38
N ALA A 19 7.48 -54.13 -4.25
CA ALA A 19 6.88 -53.22 -5.22
C ALA A 19 6.10 -52.09 -4.51
N ILE A 20 5.31 -52.42 -3.49
CA ILE A 20 4.59 -51.40 -2.67
C ILE A 20 5.55 -50.48 -1.95
N ALA A 21 6.67 -50.97 -1.44
CA ALA A 21 7.68 -50.16 -0.74
C ALA A 21 8.47 -49.23 -1.67
N ILE A 22 8.55 -49.55 -2.96
CA ILE A 22 9.32 -48.78 -3.95
C ILE A 22 8.46 -47.78 -4.70
N VAL A 23 7.16 -48.03 -4.82
CA VAL A 23 6.23 -47.16 -5.59
C VAL A 23 5.49 -46.22 -4.63
N HIS A 24 5.68 -44.94 -4.82
CA HIS A 24 4.98 -43.88 -4.12
C HIS A 24 3.98 -43.22 -5.07
N VAL A 25 3.06 -42.45 -4.50
CA VAL A 25 2.01 -41.77 -5.26
C VAL A 25 2.01 -40.30 -4.87
N THR A 26 1.86 -39.43 -5.85
CA THR A 26 1.53 -38.04 -5.63
C THR A 26 0.20 -37.70 -6.29
N ASN A 27 -0.56 -36.86 -5.66
CA ASN A 27 -1.81 -36.31 -6.17
C ASN A 27 -1.81 -34.81 -5.89
N PRO A 28 -1.20 -34.00 -6.77
CA PRO A 28 -1.15 -32.56 -6.60
C PRO A 28 -2.55 -31.95 -6.60
N ASP A 29 -2.73 -30.89 -5.84
CA ASP A 29 -3.94 -30.10 -5.86
C ASP A 29 -4.09 -29.36 -7.21
N TYR A 30 -5.30 -28.88 -7.47
CA TYR A 30 -5.62 -28.15 -8.72
C TYR A 30 -4.66 -26.98 -9.00
N ASN A 31 -4.10 -26.40 -7.94
CA ASN A 31 -3.23 -25.22 -7.98
C ASN A 31 -1.74 -25.56 -8.04
N GLU A 32 -1.40 -26.82 -8.02
CA GLU A 32 -0.03 -27.29 -7.88
C GLU A 32 0.42 -28.10 -9.09
N GLU A 33 1.69 -27.96 -9.38
CA GLU A 33 2.44 -28.86 -10.26
C GLU A 33 3.57 -29.49 -9.47
N VAL A 34 3.78 -30.78 -9.68
CA VAL A 34 4.88 -31.52 -9.08
C VAL A 34 5.97 -31.76 -10.10
N ALA A 35 7.14 -31.23 -9.85
CA ALA A 35 8.34 -31.57 -10.60
C ALA A 35 9.10 -32.68 -9.91
N PHE A 36 9.50 -33.70 -10.67
CA PHE A 36 10.20 -34.86 -10.17
C PHE A 36 11.70 -34.72 -10.33
N LYS A 37 12.43 -34.87 -9.22
CA LYS A 37 13.89 -34.98 -9.17
C LYS A 37 14.26 -36.43 -8.96
N MET A 38 14.51 -37.12 -10.06
CA MET A 38 14.79 -38.57 -10.08
C MET A 38 16.25 -38.84 -9.74
N LYS A 39 16.49 -39.64 -8.71
CA LYS A 39 17.81 -40.18 -8.37
C LYS A 39 17.87 -41.62 -8.82
N PRO A 40 18.91 -42.05 -9.59
CA PRO A 40 19.04 -43.42 -9.96
C PRO A 40 19.35 -44.28 -8.72
N ILE A 41 18.88 -45.54 -8.73
CA ILE A 41 19.00 -46.46 -7.59
C ILE A 41 20.45 -46.96 -7.43
N PHE A 42 21.19 -47.15 -8.51
CA PHE A 42 22.54 -47.71 -8.48
C PHE A 42 23.59 -46.73 -9.01
N PHE A 43 23.53 -46.32 -10.25
CA PHE A 43 24.53 -45.46 -10.89
C PHE A 43 23.86 -44.45 -11.80
N GLY A 44 24.41 -43.26 -11.91
CA GLY A 44 23.97 -42.20 -12.81
C GLY A 44 23.69 -40.88 -12.10
N ASP A 45 23.45 -39.86 -12.91
CA ASP A 45 23.22 -38.50 -12.41
C ASP A 45 21.74 -38.28 -12.05
N THR A 46 21.52 -37.39 -11.08
CA THR A 46 20.17 -36.90 -10.75
C THR A 46 19.61 -36.12 -11.93
N ARG A 47 18.39 -36.47 -12.36
CA ARG A 47 17.69 -35.81 -13.48
C ARG A 47 16.35 -35.25 -13.03
N VAL A 48 15.95 -34.17 -13.64
CA VAL A 48 14.60 -33.62 -13.47
C VAL A 48 13.75 -34.15 -14.65
N ALA A 49 12.55 -34.62 -14.35
CA ALA A 49 11.60 -35.06 -15.39
C ALA A 49 11.28 -33.89 -16.35
N ASP A 50 10.93 -34.17 -17.57
CA ASP A 50 10.65 -33.16 -18.58
C ASP A 50 9.24 -32.56 -18.40
N GLU A 51 8.30 -33.36 -17.90
CA GLU A 51 6.92 -32.96 -17.69
C GLU A 51 6.55 -32.96 -16.19
N PRO A 52 5.75 -31.99 -15.74
CA PRO A 52 5.24 -31.97 -14.37
C PRO A 52 4.08 -32.95 -14.21
N ALA A 53 3.88 -33.45 -13.00
CA ALA A 53 2.65 -34.14 -12.64
C ALA A 53 1.59 -33.12 -12.23
N ASN A 54 0.44 -33.15 -12.92
CA ASN A 54 -0.73 -32.32 -12.66
C ASN A 54 -1.92 -33.16 -12.17
N SER A 55 -1.71 -34.46 -11.97
CA SER A 55 -2.73 -35.43 -11.57
C SER A 55 -2.08 -36.57 -10.80
N PHE A 56 -2.91 -37.50 -10.36
CA PHE A 56 -2.49 -38.72 -9.72
C PHE A 56 -1.40 -39.43 -10.53
N THR A 57 -0.20 -39.52 -9.95
CA THR A 57 0.98 -40.05 -10.63
C THR A 57 1.78 -40.97 -9.71
N PHE A 58 2.22 -42.12 -10.23
CA PHE A 58 3.10 -43.05 -9.57
C PHE A 58 4.57 -42.65 -9.79
N TYR A 59 5.39 -42.76 -8.75
CA TYR A 59 6.81 -42.53 -8.87
C TYR A 59 7.62 -43.48 -7.95
N VAL A 60 8.91 -43.60 -8.25
CA VAL A 60 9.80 -44.49 -7.50
C VAL A 60 10.28 -43.76 -6.23
N ALA A 61 10.42 -44.49 -5.13
CA ALA A 61 10.83 -44.00 -3.81
C ALA A 61 12.14 -43.16 -3.79
N THR A 62 13.00 -43.31 -4.79
CA THR A 62 14.24 -42.51 -4.95
C THR A 62 14.00 -41.15 -5.60
N THR A 63 12.77 -40.86 -5.98
CA THR A 63 12.38 -39.59 -6.62
C THR A 63 11.92 -38.60 -5.57
N ASN A 64 12.49 -37.41 -5.57
CA ASN A 64 12.00 -36.30 -4.75
C ASN A 64 10.93 -35.53 -5.55
N CYS A 65 9.80 -35.27 -4.90
CA CYS A 65 8.73 -34.47 -5.43
C CYS A 65 8.87 -33.03 -4.93
N VAL A 66 8.94 -32.08 -5.85
CA VAL A 66 8.97 -30.66 -5.52
C VAL A 66 7.66 -30.04 -6.01
N HIS A 67 6.89 -29.52 -5.07
CA HIS A 67 5.60 -28.90 -5.31
C HIS A 67 5.75 -27.43 -5.65
N PHE A 68 5.16 -27.01 -6.74
CA PHE A 68 5.14 -25.63 -7.20
C PHE A 68 3.69 -25.15 -7.31
N ASN A 69 3.38 -24.07 -6.65
CA ASN A 69 2.09 -23.40 -6.81
C ASN A 69 2.11 -22.56 -8.09
N ILE A 70 1.20 -22.85 -9.02
CA ILE A 70 1.10 -22.20 -10.32
C ILE A 70 0.14 -21.02 -10.36
N LEU A 71 -0.58 -20.75 -9.27
CA LEU A 71 -1.41 -19.55 -9.16
C LEU A 71 -0.56 -18.31 -8.87
N PRO A 72 -1.11 -17.12 -9.14
CA PRO A 72 -0.46 -15.88 -8.74
C PRO A 72 -0.17 -15.85 -7.23
N GLN A 73 1.09 -15.67 -6.87
CA GLN A 73 1.55 -15.59 -5.49
C GLN A 73 1.93 -14.18 -5.15
N LYS A 74 1.47 -13.73 -3.98
CA LYS A 74 1.81 -12.42 -3.40
C LYS A 74 2.93 -12.60 -2.37
N LYS A 75 4.04 -11.90 -2.54
CA LYS A 75 5.11 -11.77 -1.54
C LYS A 75 5.19 -10.34 -1.06
N GLU A 76 5.15 -10.18 0.25
CA GLU A 76 5.24 -8.89 0.91
C GLU A 76 6.67 -8.59 1.32
N PHE A 77 7.07 -7.34 1.10
CA PHE A 77 8.36 -6.81 1.48
C PHE A 77 8.17 -5.60 2.38
N LYS A 78 8.90 -5.62 3.48
CA LYS A 78 9.04 -4.47 4.36
C LYS A 78 10.46 -3.98 4.26
N PHE A 79 10.59 -2.70 4.03
CA PHE A 79 11.86 -2.01 3.99
C PHE A 79 11.84 -0.92 5.03
N ASP A 80 12.78 -1.00 5.93
CA ASP A 80 12.98 0.00 6.96
C ASP A 80 14.17 0.88 6.57
N ASP A 81 14.09 2.18 6.83
CA ASP A 81 15.16 3.16 6.64
C ASP A 81 15.74 3.22 5.21
N LEU A 82 14.90 3.14 4.16
CA LEU A 82 15.35 3.40 2.80
C LEU A 82 15.63 4.88 2.61
N LEU A 83 16.82 5.20 2.10
CA LEU A 83 17.20 6.58 1.84
C LEU A 83 16.63 7.07 0.51
N SER A 84 15.93 8.20 0.56
CA SER A 84 15.45 8.94 -0.60
C SER A 84 16.55 9.83 -1.21
N ASN A 85 16.23 10.60 -2.24
CA ASN A 85 17.19 11.49 -2.92
C ASN A 85 17.77 12.60 -2.03
N ASP A 86 17.05 13.00 -0.99
CA ASP A 86 17.46 14.01 0.01
C ASP A 86 17.99 13.38 1.32
N ASN A 87 18.33 12.09 1.29
CA ASN A 87 18.77 11.29 2.42
C ASN A 87 17.74 11.16 3.56
N THR A 88 16.46 11.37 3.27
CA THR A 88 15.40 11.12 4.23
C THR A 88 15.15 9.62 4.33
N PRO A 89 15.24 8.99 5.51
CA PRO A 89 14.88 7.60 5.70
C PRO A 89 13.37 7.40 5.60
N LEU A 90 12.98 6.44 4.76
CA LEU A 90 11.59 6.07 4.48
C LEU A 90 11.36 4.60 4.80
N ASP A 91 10.25 4.31 5.44
CA ASP A 91 9.74 2.95 5.60
C ASP A 91 8.75 2.67 4.45
N VAL A 92 9.06 1.64 3.67
CA VAL A 92 8.28 1.30 2.48
C VAL A 92 7.77 -0.12 2.59
N ASN A 93 6.45 -0.28 2.54
CA ASN A 93 5.80 -1.57 2.42
C ASN A 93 5.33 -1.76 0.98
N MET A 94 5.71 -2.89 0.39
CA MET A 94 5.31 -3.21 -0.97
C MET A 94 5.13 -4.71 -1.17
N TYR A 95 4.49 -5.08 -2.26
CA TYR A 95 4.35 -6.47 -2.61
C TYR A 95 4.59 -6.72 -4.10
N LEU A 96 5.11 -7.89 -4.34
CA LEU A 96 5.36 -8.45 -5.67
C LEU A 96 4.37 -9.59 -5.91
N VAL A 97 3.64 -9.54 -7.00
CA VAL A 97 2.79 -10.63 -7.46
C VAL A 97 3.45 -11.28 -8.67
N TYR A 98 3.73 -12.56 -8.55
CA TYR A 98 4.34 -13.35 -9.61
C TYR A 98 3.61 -14.67 -9.77
N GLN A 99 3.82 -15.30 -10.89
CA GLN A 99 3.20 -16.59 -11.24
C GLN A 99 4.19 -17.47 -12.01
N ILE A 100 4.20 -18.75 -11.69
CA ILE A 100 4.92 -19.76 -12.47
C ILE A 100 4.09 -20.12 -13.69
N GLN A 101 4.71 -20.19 -14.86
CA GLN A 101 4.05 -20.58 -16.10
C GLN A 101 3.66 -22.06 -16.04
N LYS A 102 2.39 -22.34 -16.28
CA LYS A 102 1.84 -23.70 -16.25
C LYS A 102 2.59 -24.65 -17.19
N GLY A 103 2.88 -25.85 -16.71
CA GLY A 103 3.61 -26.87 -17.45
C GLY A 103 5.13 -26.71 -17.46
N LYS A 104 5.67 -25.66 -16.84
CA LYS A 104 7.11 -25.36 -16.88
C LYS A 104 7.83 -25.44 -15.55
N SER A 105 7.19 -25.97 -14.52
CA SER A 105 7.81 -26.18 -13.22
C SER A 105 9.06 -27.08 -13.26
N PRO A 106 9.18 -28.11 -14.13
CA PRO A 106 10.41 -28.89 -14.26
C PRO A 106 11.58 -28.08 -14.84
N ILE A 107 11.29 -27.15 -15.77
CA ILE A 107 12.32 -26.28 -16.35
C ILE A 107 12.86 -25.33 -15.26
N LEU A 108 11.97 -24.78 -14.44
CA LEU A 108 12.34 -23.94 -13.31
C LEU A 108 13.24 -24.68 -12.32
N LEU A 109 12.85 -25.90 -11.93
CA LEU A 109 13.62 -26.74 -11.03
C LEU A 109 14.99 -27.11 -11.60
N ARG A 110 15.06 -27.42 -12.90
CA ARG A 110 16.29 -27.84 -13.60
C ARG A 110 17.30 -26.71 -13.69
N ASN A 111 16.86 -25.52 -14.08
CA ASN A 111 17.74 -24.40 -14.39
C ASN A 111 18.08 -23.57 -13.15
N TYR A 112 17.16 -23.47 -12.19
CA TYR A 112 17.27 -22.51 -11.07
C TYR A 112 17.17 -23.16 -9.68
N GLY A 113 16.74 -24.43 -9.61
CA GLY A 113 16.65 -25.17 -8.36
C GLY A 113 15.40 -24.86 -7.54
N GLU A 114 15.36 -25.41 -6.33
CA GLU A 114 14.20 -25.27 -5.42
C GLU A 114 14.08 -23.88 -4.83
N ASN A 115 15.22 -23.21 -4.53
CA ASN A 115 15.29 -21.90 -3.89
C ASN A 115 15.45 -20.76 -4.91
N TRP A 116 14.88 -20.92 -6.11
CA TRP A 116 15.00 -19.97 -7.20
C TRP A 116 14.55 -18.55 -6.81
N TYR A 117 13.50 -18.44 -5.99
CA TYR A 117 12.94 -17.16 -5.59
C TYR A 117 13.89 -16.38 -4.68
N GLU A 118 14.33 -17.00 -3.60
CA GLU A 118 15.23 -16.43 -2.61
C GLU A 118 16.64 -16.16 -3.20
N THR A 119 17.03 -16.91 -4.21
CA THR A 119 18.35 -16.76 -4.83
C THR A 119 18.39 -15.68 -5.91
N PHE A 120 17.36 -15.61 -6.76
CA PHE A 120 17.39 -14.76 -7.95
C PHE A 120 16.45 -13.57 -7.85
N ILE A 121 15.20 -13.75 -7.41
CA ILE A 121 14.17 -12.70 -7.45
C ILE A 121 14.28 -11.74 -6.26
N GLU A 122 14.29 -12.27 -5.05
CA GLU A 122 14.25 -11.45 -3.85
C GLU A 122 15.44 -10.49 -3.72
N PRO A 123 16.72 -10.91 -3.88
CA PRO A 123 17.85 -10.01 -3.73
C PRO A 123 17.87 -8.91 -4.79
N TYR A 124 17.51 -9.26 -6.02
CA TYR A 124 17.45 -8.29 -7.11
C TYR A 124 16.34 -7.27 -6.89
N PHE A 125 15.15 -7.74 -6.50
CA PHE A 125 14.04 -6.87 -6.17
C PHE A 125 14.39 -5.88 -5.05
N ARG A 126 14.95 -6.39 -3.95
CA ARG A 126 15.40 -5.56 -2.82
C ARG A 126 16.41 -4.48 -3.24
N ASN A 127 17.36 -4.86 -4.07
CA ASN A 127 18.36 -3.92 -4.55
C ASN A 127 17.77 -2.84 -5.47
N LYS A 128 16.88 -3.23 -6.39
CA LYS A 128 16.23 -2.28 -7.30
C LYS A 128 15.25 -1.34 -6.61
N VAL A 129 14.57 -1.79 -5.57
CA VAL A 129 13.76 -0.90 -4.73
C VAL A 129 14.62 0.17 -4.08
N ARG A 130 15.77 -0.19 -3.46
CA ARG A 130 16.70 0.78 -2.87
C ARG A 130 17.21 1.79 -3.89
N GLU A 131 17.64 1.30 -5.03
CA GLU A 131 18.13 2.14 -6.13
C GLU A 131 17.06 3.11 -6.62
N LEU A 132 15.84 2.66 -6.82
CA LEU A 132 14.77 3.51 -7.30
C LEU A 132 14.30 4.51 -6.24
N VAL A 133 14.11 4.10 -4.98
CA VAL A 133 13.71 5.02 -3.90
C VAL A 133 14.70 6.16 -3.77
N SER A 134 16.00 5.91 -3.90
CA SER A 134 17.03 6.96 -3.84
C SER A 134 16.95 8.00 -4.96
N THR A 135 16.15 7.78 -6.00
CA THR A 135 15.96 8.74 -7.10
C THR A 135 14.72 9.63 -6.94
N TYR A 136 13.86 9.34 -5.97
CA TYR A 136 12.61 10.07 -5.76
C TYR A 136 12.64 10.92 -4.50
N SER A 137 11.87 12.01 -4.52
CA SER A 137 11.62 12.83 -3.34
C SER A 137 10.68 12.09 -2.36
N PRO A 138 10.94 12.18 -1.04
CA PRO A 138 10.04 11.59 -0.03
C PRO A 138 8.62 12.10 -0.15
N PHE A 139 8.48 13.40 -0.35
CA PHE A 139 7.18 14.05 -0.46
C PHE A 139 6.39 13.53 -1.66
N ASP A 140 7.05 13.35 -2.80
CA ASP A 140 6.40 12.85 -4.01
C ASP A 140 5.93 11.41 -3.85
N LEU A 141 6.77 10.54 -3.26
CA LEU A 141 6.39 9.14 -2.99
C LEU A 141 5.22 9.00 -2.00
N MET A 142 5.09 9.95 -1.05
CA MET A 142 4.04 9.89 -0.03
C MET A 142 2.74 10.55 -0.44
N SER A 143 2.78 11.63 -1.23
CA SER A 143 1.62 12.48 -1.50
C SER A 143 1.13 12.43 -2.94
N ASN A 144 1.98 12.04 -3.90
CA ASN A 144 1.63 12.07 -5.31
C ASN A 144 1.37 10.66 -5.86
N ARG A 145 0.09 10.33 -6.06
CA ARG A 145 -0.33 9.03 -6.58
C ARG A 145 0.21 8.71 -7.97
N GLU A 146 0.37 9.73 -8.80
CA GLU A 146 0.87 9.55 -10.17
C GLU A 146 2.36 9.17 -10.14
N VAL A 147 3.16 9.81 -9.28
CA VAL A 147 4.56 9.47 -9.08
C VAL A 147 4.70 8.05 -8.53
N LEU A 148 3.87 7.67 -7.56
CA LEU A 148 3.86 6.32 -6.99
C LEU A 148 3.50 5.26 -8.04
N ALA A 149 2.48 5.52 -8.87
CA ALA A 149 2.10 4.61 -9.95
C ALA A 149 3.21 4.47 -11.02
N ASN A 150 3.91 5.55 -11.34
CA ASN A 150 5.08 5.53 -12.24
C ASN A 150 6.26 4.76 -11.62
N PHE A 151 6.48 4.90 -10.32
CA PHE A 151 7.48 4.13 -9.58
C PHE A 151 7.19 2.62 -9.65
N ASP A 152 5.96 2.20 -9.34
CA ASP A 152 5.52 0.80 -9.41
C ASP A 152 5.69 0.24 -10.82
N LYS A 153 5.26 0.98 -11.83
CA LYS A 153 5.39 0.60 -13.24
C LYS A 153 6.86 0.43 -13.65
N LYS A 154 7.72 1.38 -13.31
CA LYS A 154 9.14 1.34 -13.61
C LYS A 154 9.83 0.15 -12.95
N LEU A 155 9.46 -0.15 -11.70
CA LEU A 155 9.97 -1.30 -10.99
C LEU A 155 9.49 -2.62 -11.61
N GLN A 156 8.21 -2.70 -11.99
CA GLN A 156 7.66 -3.86 -12.68
C GLN A 156 8.37 -4.10 -14.03
N GLU A 157 8.55 -3.08 -14.85
CA GLU A 157 9.28 -3.17 -16.12
C GLU A 157 10.72 -3.65 -15.92
N THR A 158 11.39 -3.15 -14.87
CA THR A 158 12.74 -3.56 -14.52
C THR A 158 12.80 -5.03 -14.12
N MET A 159 11.82 -5.51 -13.35
CA MET A 159 11.73 -6.92 -12.96
C MET A 159 11.44 -7.83 -14.16
N VAL A 160 10.56 -7.42 -15.08
CA VAL A 160 10.28 -8.18 -16.31
C VAL A 160 11.54 -8.30 -17.16
N LYS A 161 12.27 -7.21 -17.38
CA LYS A 161 13.55 -7.24 -18.10
C LYS A 161 14.57 -8.16 -17.45
N TYR A 162 14.65 -8.16 -16.13
CA TYR A 162 15.53 -9.05 -15.39
C TYR A 162 15.19 -10.53 -15.59
N VAL A 163 13.91 -10.89 -15.57
CA VAL A 163 13.44 -12.25 -15.87
C VAL A 163 13.84 -12.67 -17.27
N GLU A 164 13.71 -11.77 -18.26
CA GLU A 164 14.15 -12.01 -19.64
C GLU A 164 15.68 -12.18 -19.76
N GLU A 165 16.46 -11.39 -19.01
CA GLU A 165 17.91 -11.50 -18.98
C GLU A 165 18.37 -12.83 -18.35
N LEU A 166 17.73 -13.26 -17.27
CA LEU A 166 17.99 -14.56 -16.65
C LEU A 166 17.70 -15.70 -17.65
N SER A 167 16.59 -15.61 -18.35
CA SER A 167 16.21 -16.59 -19.38
C SER A 167 17.25 -16.70 -20.49
N LYS A 168 17.92 -15.59 -20.87
CA LYS A 168 18.99 -15.58 -21.86
C LYS A 168 20.31 -16.16 -21.35
N LYS A 169 20.62 -15.99 -20.03
CA LYS A 169 21.90 -16.39 -19.44
C LYS A 169 21.96 -17.83 -18.98
N GLN A 170 20.89 -18.34 -18.38
CA GLN A 170 20.88 -19.64 -17.69
C GLN A 170 19.83 -20.62 -18.25
N GLY A 171 19.16 -20.24 -19.33
CA GLY A 171 18.04 -20.99 -19.88
C GLY A 171 16.69 -20.44 -19.40
N GLU A 172 15.63 -20.93 -19.99
CA GLU A 172 14.27 -20.43 -19.77
C GLU A 172 13.93 -20.28 -18.29
N PHE A 173 13.50 -19.07 -17.86
CA PHE A 173 13.02 -18.76 -16.53
C PHE A 173 11.50 -18.54 -16.58
N PRO A 174 10.71 -19.58 -16.34
CA PRO A 174 9.27 -19.58 -16.63
C PRO A 174 8.45 -18.88 -15.55
N ILE A 175 8.82 -17.63 -15.22
CA ILE A 175 8.14 -16.80 -14.24
C ILE A 175 7.56 -15.58 -14.95
N THR A 176 6.33 -15.24 -14.58
CA THR A 176 5.67 -14.00 -15.02
C THR A 176 5.52 -13.08 -13.83
N ILE A 177 5.97 -11.84 -13.96
CA ILE A 177 5.74 -10.78 -12.99
C ILE A 177 4.41 -10.11 -13.35
N ASN A 178 3.41 -10.35 -12.52
CA ASN A 178 2.06 -9.85 -12.79
C ASN A 178 1.93 -8.39 -12.36
N GLN A 179 2.39 -8.07 -11.14
CA GLN A 179 2.20 -6.75 -10.57
C GLN A 179 3.24 -6.47 -9.47
N VAL A 180 3.65 -5.21 -9.40
CA VAL A 180 4.37 -4.63 -8.27
C VAL A 180 3.52 -3.49 -7.73
N VAL A 181 3.29 -3.46 -6.44
CA VAL A 181 2.49 -2.41 -5.81
C VAL A 181 3.15 -1.96 -4.52
N THR A 182 3.28 -0.66 -4.40
CA THR A 182 3.67 0.00 -3.15
C THR A 182 2.40 0.27 -2.34
N ASP A 183 2.30 -0.35 -1.18
CA ASP A 183 1.13 -0.22 -0.30
C ASP A 183 1.25 1.06 0.54
N ARG A 184 2.39 1.28 1.18
CA ARG A 184 2.60 2.40 2.08
C ARG A 184 4.04 2.89 2.06
N VAL A 185 4.19 4.20 1.97
CA VAL A 185 5.46 4.92 2.16
C VAL A 185 5.30 5.85 3.35
N MET A 186 6.15 5.71 4.35
CA MET A 186 6.14 6.55 5.54
C MET A 186 7.56 7.04 5.86
N PRO A 187 7.71 8.26 6.36
CA PRO A 187 8.96 8.67 6.94
C PRO A 187 9.16 7.97 8.30
N ASN A 188 10.40 7.81 8.71
CA ASN A 188 10.72 7.32 10.04
C ASN A 188 9.98 8.15 11.11
N SER A 189 9.65 7.52 12.23
CA SER A 189 8.83 8.10 13.32
C SER A 189 9.35 9.45 13.86
N GLU A 190 10.65 9.66 13.86
CA GLU A 190 11.28 10.91 14.30
C GLU A 190 11.05 12.03 13.29
N GLN A 191 11.23 11.76 12.02
CA GLN A 191 10.94 12.71 10.95
C GLN A 191 9.47 13.02 10.80
N LEU A 192 8.59 12.02 10.98
CA LEU A 192 7.15 12.25 11.02
C LEU A 192 6.77 13.27 12.10
N ARG A 193 7.41 13.21 13.25
CA ARG A 193 7.23 14.20 14.33
C ARG A 193 7.67 15.60 13.90
N GLU A 194 8.84 15.72 13.27
CA GLU A 194 9.36 17.01 12.80
C GLU A 194 8.50 17.59 11.66
N MET A 195 8.09 16.76 10.72
CA MET A 195 7.17 17.14 9.64
C MET A 195 5.82 17.62 10.20
N ASN A 196 5.27 16.91 11.18
CA ASN A 196 4.02 17.29 11.84
C ASN A 196 4.16 18.62 12.60
N LYS A 197 5.28 18.87 13.29
CA LYS A 197 5.55 20.17 13.93
C LYS A 197 5.65 21.29 12.90
N THR A 198 6.38 21.07 11.82
CA THR A 198 6.54 22.04 10.74
C THR A 198 5.20 22.34 10.05
N ALA A 199 4.42 21.30 9.75
CA ALA A 199 3.08 21.45 9.19
C ALA A 199 2.14 22.23 10.13
N ALA A 200 2.16 21.92 11.42
CA ALA A 200 1.39 22.64 12.42
C ALA A 200 1.81 24.13 12.53
N ALA A 201 3.11 24.40 12.47
CA ALA A 201 3.62 25.77 12.48
C ALA A 201 3.20 26.58 11.24
N ILE A 202 3.27 25.96 10.05
CA ILE A 202 2.80 26.57 8.79
C ILE A 202 1.29 26.83 8.85
N GLN A 203 0.52 25.88 9.34
CA GLN A 203 -0.93 26.01 9.47
C GLN A 203 -1.33 27.08 10.48
N ALA A 204 -0.60 27.18 11.60
CA ALA A 204 -0.78 28.25 12.59
C ALA A 204 -0.49 29.63 11.98
N LYS A 205 0.59 29.75 11.21
CA LYS A 205 0.95 31.00 10.51
C LYS A 205 -0.13 31.40 9.50
N GLN A 206 -0.59 30.49 8.65
CA GLN A 206 -1.66 30.75 7.70
C GLN A 206 -2.97 31.13 8.37
N THR A 207 -3.28 30.50 9.51
CA THR A 207 -4.47 30.85 10.29
C THR A 207 -4.36 32.26 10.87
N GLN A 208 -3.20 32.66 11.38
CA GLN A 208 -2.96 34.02 11.86
C GLN A 208 -3.04 35.05 10.73
N GLU A 209 -2.44 34.78 9.59
CA GLU A 209 -2.53 35.65 8.41
C GLU A 209 -3.99 35.89 7.98
N LYS A 210 -4.77 34.82 7.91
CA LYS A 210 -6.22 34.93 7.62
C LYS A 210 -6.98 35.67 8.69
N ARG A 211 -6.64 35.53 9.98
CA ARG A 211 -7.25 36.30 11.06
C ARG A 211 -6.95 37.79 10.91
N VAL A 212 -5.70 38.15 10.67
CA VAL A 212 -5.29 39.54 10.43
C VAL A 212 -6.02 40.13 9.20
N GLU A 213 -6.14 39.38 8.13
CA GLU A 213 -6.88 39.80 6.94
C GLU A 213 -8.37 40.03 7.25
N MET A 214 -8.99 39.10 7.98
CA MET A 214 -10.38 39.24 8.42
C MET A 214 -10.59 40.43 9.35
N GLU A 215 -9.68 40.66 10.30
CA GLU A 215 -9.74 41.83 11.21
C GLU A 215 -9.56 43.15 10.43
N ASN A 216 -8.63 43.19 9.48
CA ASN A 216 -8.46 44.34 8.59
C ASN A 216 -9.71 44.60 7.70
N ALA A 217 -10.29 43.54 7.17
CA ALA A 217 -11.54 43.66 6.42
C ALA A 217 -12.68 44.15 7.31
N ARG A 218 -12.77 43.64 8.54
CA ARG A 218 -13.76 44.10 9.54
C ARG A 218 -13.56 45.54 9.93
N ALA A 219 -12.33 45.95 10.20
CA ALA A 219 -12.03 47.35 10.51
C ALA A 219 -12.36 48.28 9.34
N LYS A 220 -12.07 47.89 8.11
CA LYS A 220 -12.49 48.65 6.91
C LYS A 220 -14.01 48.75 6.78
N ALA A 221 -14.73 47.68 7.05
CA ALA A 221 -16.19 47.64 6.99
C ALA A 221 -16.79 48.51 8.13
N GLU A 222 -16.25 48.50 9.32
CA GLU A 222 -16.69 49.35 10.44
C GLU A 222 -16.42 50.81 10.15
N ASN A 223 -15.26 51.18 9.61
CA ASN A 223 -14.96 52.54 9.17
C ASN A 223 -15.92 53.02 8.07
N ALA A 224 -16.20 52.17 7.07
CA ALA A 224 -17.15 52.52 6.03
C ALA A 224 -18.56 52.73 6.60
N ARG A 225 -18.99 51.92 7.57
CA ARG A 225 -20.28 52.09 8.26
C ARG A 225 -20.29 53.41 9.08
N ALA A 226 -19.22 53.72 9.80
CA ALA A 226 -19.14 54.96 10.57
C ALA A 226 -19.21 56.21 9.67
N ILE A 227 -18.57 56.15 8.49
CA ILE A 227 -18.67 57.25 7.51
C ILE A 227 -20.08 57.35 6.94
N ALA A 228 -20.70 56.22 6.61
CA ALA A 228 -22.09 56.19 6.11
C ALA A 228 -23.08 56.69 7.16
N ASP A 229 -22.93 56.29 8.43
CA ASP A 229 -23.74 56.71 9.55
C ASP A 229 -23.62 58.24 9.80
N LYS A 230 -22.40 58.79 9.72
CA LYS A 230 -22.14 60.21 9.82
C LYS A 230 -22.77 60.98 8.65
N ALA A 231 -22.68 60.48 7.44
CA ALA A 231 -23.30 61.06 6.25
C ALA A 231 -24.84 61.09 6.39
N TYR A 232 -25.42 59.98 6.86
CA TYR A 232 -26.88 59.87 7.12
C TYR A 232 -27.34 60.82 8.19
N MET A 233 -26.63 60.90 9.34
CA MET A 233 -26.95 61.90 10.40
C MET A 233 -26.96 63.32 9.87
N ASN A 234 -25.94 63.69 9.08
CA ASN A 234 -25.84 65.03 8.51
C ASN A 234 -26.96 65.31 7.49
N ALA A 235 -27.28 64.35 6.62
CA ALA A 235 -28.34 64.52 5.63
C ALA A 235 -29.73 64.69 6.24
N MET A 236 -30.00 64.03 7.36
CA MET A 236 -31.27 64.07 8.07
C MET A 236 -31.30 65.11 9.20
N ASN A 237 -30.24 65.89 9.39
CA ASN A 237 -30.10 66.86 10.50
C ASN A 237 -30.38 66.25 11.90
N LEU A 238 -29.97 65.00 12.12
CA LEU A 238 -30.21 64.30 13.37
C LEU A 238 -29.10 64.58 14.39
N SER A 239 -29.53 64.79 15.63
CA SER A 239 -28.56 64.78 16.76
C SER A 239 -28.04 63.36 17.04
N PRO A 240 -26.85 63.19 17.64
CA PRO A 240 -26.34 61.87 17.97
C PRO A 240 -27.30 61.02 18.81
N SER A 241 -28.04 61.63 19.74
CA SER A 241 -29.03 60.95 20.58
C SER A 241 -30.22 60.42 19.77
N GLN A 242 -30.72 61.22 18.85
CA GLN A 242 -31.80 60.80 17.96
C GLN A 242 -31.38 59.69 17.01
N PHE A 243 -30.13 59.71 16.52
CA PHE A 243 -29.60 58.62 15.69
C PHE A 243 -29.46 57.32 16.47
N ILE A 244 -29.02 57.36 17.71
CA ILE A 244 -28.93 56.16 18.59
C ILE A 244 -30.33 55.57 18.82
N GLN A 245 -31.35 56.41 19.08
CA GLN A 245 -32.72 55.95 19.25
C GLN A 245 -33.26 55.31 17.98
N LEU A 246 -32.97 55.86 16.81
CA LEU A 246 -33.40 55.31 15.51
C LEU A 246 -32.76 53.94 15.23
N ARG A 247 -31.47 53.79 15.54
CA ARG A 247 -30.76 52.51 15.47
C ARG A 247 -31.27 51.48 16.47
N GLN A 248 -31.72 51.90 17.62
CA GLN A 248 -32.34 51.00 18.59
C GLN A 248 -33.66 50.43 18.05
N TRP A 249 -34.48 51.26 17.41
CA TRP A 249 -35.71 50.82 16.75
C TRP A 249 -35.44 49.86 15.57
N ASP A 250 -34.42 50.10 14.73
CA ASP A 250 -34.00 49.21 13.68
C ASP A 250 -33.59 47.80 14.19
N VAL A 251 -32.94 47.73 15.36
CA VAL A 251 -32.54 46.48 15.99
C VAL A 251 -33.75 45.71 16.53
N ILE A 252 -34.74 46.46 17.10
CA ILE A 252 -35.99 45.89 17.61
C ILE A 252 -36.82 45.31 16.48
N GLU A 253 -36.98 46.07 15.37
CA GLU A 253 -37.75 45.67 14.20
C GLU A 253 -37.17 44.43 13.50
N LYS A 254 -35.83 44.29 13.47
CA LYS A 254 -35.13 43.13 12.85
C LYS A 254 -35.12 41.87 13.68
N LYS A 255 -35.50 41.96 14.97
CA LYS A 255 -35.59 40.79 15.89
C LYS A 255 -37.02 40.27 15.95
N ASP A 256 -37.42 39.52 14.93
CA ASP A 256 -38.69 38.77 14.96
C ASP A 256 -38.61 37.69 16.10
N GLY A 257 -39.55 37.79 17.06
CA GLY A 257 -39.79 36.77 18.07
C GLY A 257 -38.99 36.83 19.38
N ALA A 258 -38.30 37.93 19.69
CA ALA A 258 -37.67 38.09 21.01
C ALA A 258 -38.56 38.97 21.95
N ASN A 259 -38.91 38.46 23.13
CA ASN A 259 -39.54 39.27 24.17
C ASN A 259 -38.48 40.29 24.65
N ILE A 260 -38.71 41.57 24.36
CA ILE A 260 -37.89 42.70 24.78
C ILE A 260 -38.64 43.43 25.87
N ASP A 261 -38.21 43.27 27.12
CA ASP A 261 -38.67 44.09 28.24
C ASP A 261 -37.96 45.45 28.20
N VAL A 262 -38.65 46.49 27.81
CA VAL A 262 -38.12 47.87 27.84
C VAL A 262 -38.45 48.47 29.18
N LEU A 263 -37.50 48.58 30.10
CA LEU A 263 -37.61 49.33 31.31
C LEU A 263 -37.33 50.83 31.03
N VAL A 264 -38.40 51.61 30.96
CA VAL A 264 -38.28 53.07 30.86
C VAL A 264 -38.09 53.64 32.28
N GLY A 265 -36.88 53.79 32.72
CA GLY A 265 -36.55 54.53 33.93
C GLY A 265 -36.18 55.96 33.58
N GLY A 266 -36.73 56.92 34.32
CA GLY A 266 -36.66 58.36 34.01
C GLY A 266 -35.24 58.88 33.77
N SER A 267 -35.19 59.80 32.82
CA SER A 267 -34.15 60.75 32.37
C SER A 267 -32.73 60.28 32.01
N GLU A 268 -32.30 59.06 32.20
CA GLU A 268 -30.99 58.62 31.76
C GLU A 268 -31.03 57.16 31.23
N VAL A 269 -30.71 57.02 29.95
CA VAL A 269 -30.38 55.78 29.21
C VAL A 269 -31.18 54.52 29.56
N PRO A 270 -32.00 53.97 28.64
CA PRO A 270 -32.71 52.70 28.90
C PRO A 270 -31.76 51.55 29.03
N MET A 271 -31.79 50.86 30.17
CA MET A 271 -31.07 49.57 30.35
C MET A 271 -31.87 48.42 29.76
N TRP A 272 -31.23 47.70 28.88
CA TRP A 272 -31.85 46.57 28.17
C TRP A 272 -31.51 45.27 28.91
N ASN A 273 -32.50 44.50 29.28
CA ASN A 273 -32.30 43.15 29.78
C ASN A 273 -32.79 42.13 28.72
N ILE A 274 -31.83 41.45 28.06
CA ILE A 274 -32.16 40.43 27.10
C ILE A 274 -32.12 39.09 27.83
N LYS A 275 -33.28 38.50 28.14
CA LYS A 275 -33.36 37.13 28.58
C LYS A 275 -33.21 36.21 27.36
N ARG A 276 -32.24 35.33 27.44
CA ARG A 276 -32.04 34.22 26.49
C ARG A 276 -33.03 33.10 26.73
#